data_47f55c0c06bcaf80dda77b9e97c04ada
#
_entry.id   47f55c0c06bcaf80dda77b9e97c04ada
#
_cell.length_a   1.000
_cell.length_b   1.000
_cell.length_c   1.000
_cell.angle_alpha   90.00
_cell.angle_beta   90.00
_cell.angle_gamma   90.00
#
_symmetry.space_group_name_H-M   'P 1'
#
loop_
_entity.id
_entity.type
_entity.pdbx_description
1 polymer ?
#
loop_
_entity_poly.entity_id
_entity_poly.type
_entity_poly.pdbx_seq_one_letter_code
_entity_poly.pdbx_strand_id
1 'polypeptide(L)'
;MSSQQEFRTNKSLQNDRTILSVSDLNQLARSLLEQNFSKVVVEGEISNFAMPSSGHWYLTLKDSKAHIRCAMFWSRNRSVRFQPKNGLAITAYGKLSIYGSR
;
A
#
# COMPACT_ATOMS: atom_id res chain seq x y z
N MET A 1 -4.80 -12.89 4.20
CA MET A 1 -4.20 -13.46 3.05
C MET A 1 -3.77 -14.86 3.27
N SER A 2 -3.97 -15.65 2.29
CA SER A 2 -3.64 -17.04 2.42
C SER A 2 -2.17 -17.26 2.63
N SER A 3 -1.84 -18.20 3.44
CA SER A 3 -0.46 -18.54 3.68
C SER A 3 -0.04 -19.79 2.93
N GLN A 4 -0.93 -20.35 2.16
CA GLN A 4 -0.61 -21.55 1.44
C GLN A 4 0.20 -21.24 0.21
N GLN A 5 1.42 -21.71 0.18
CA GLN A 5 2.29 -21.49 -0.96
C GLN A 5 2.89 -22.80 -1.39
N GLU A 6 3.06 -22.91 -2.66
CA GLU A 6 3.60 -24.11 -3.26
C GLU A 6 4.85 -23.74 -4.03
N PHE A 7 5.97 -24.37 -3.71
CA PHE A 7 7.23 -24.07 -4.36
C PHE A 7 7.64 -25.26 -5.22
N ARG A 8 7.94 -24.99 -6.47
CA ARG A 8 8.32 -26.02 -7.41
C ARG A 8 9.51 -25.58 -8.21
N THR A 9 10.28 -26.55 -8.65
CA THR A 9 11.33 -26.22 -9.60
C THR A 9 10.71 -25.88 -10.93
N ASN A 10 11.47 -25.20 -11.77
CA ASN A 10 10.98 -24.84 -13.08
C ASN A 10 10.54 -26.04 -13.89
N LYS A 11 11.20 -27.16 -13.68
CA LYS A 11 10.87 -28.35 -14.45
C LYS A 11 9.52 -28.95 -14.08
N SER A 12 9.06 -28.71 -12.88
CA SER A 12 7.80 -29.29 -12.46
C SER A 12 6.62 -28.38 -12.75
N LEU A 13 6.85 -27.20 -13.26
CA LEU A 13 5.74 -26.34 -13.65
C LEU A 13 5.14 -26.84 -14.95
N GLN A 14 3.86 -27.01 -14.92
CA GLN A 14 3.17 -27.49 -16.09
C GLN A 14 2.51 -26.33 -16.75
N ASN A 15 2.73 -26.25 -17.81
CA ASN A 15 2.20 -25.67 -18.86
C ASN A 15 0.99 -24.93 -18.96
N ASP A 16 0.06 -25.00 -18.29
CA ASP A 16 -1.14 -24.21 -18.42
C ASP A 16 -1.05 -22.86 -17.84
N ARG A 17 0.05 -22.54 -17.19
CA ARG A 17 0.18 -21.28 -16.50
C ARG A 17 1.27 -20.46 -17.10
N THR A 18 0.97 -19.18 -17.21
CA THR A 18 1.99 -18.22 -17.60
C THR A 18 2.96 -18.03 -16.45
N ILE A 19 4.22 -18.11 -16.75
CA ILE A 19 5.25 -17.87 -15.75
C ILE A 19 5.58 -16.39 -15.77
N LEU A 20 5.47 -15.75 -14.61
CA LEU A 20 5.72 -14.33 -14.48
C LEU A 20 7.02 -14.11 -13.75
N SER A 21 7.71 -13.04 -14.12
CA SER A 21 8.80 -12.57 -13.28
C SER A 21 8.21 -11.87 -12.06
N VAL A 22 9.03 -11.61 -11.07
CA VAL A 22 8.56 -10.87 -9.90
C VAL A 22 8.08 -9.49 -10.32
N SER A 23 8.80 -8.83 -11.20
CA SER A 23 8.38 -7.50 -11.63
C SER A 23 7.09 -7.55 -12.44
N ASP A 24 6.89 -8.59 -13.24
CA ASP A 24 5.62 -8.74 -13.96
C ASP A 24 4.47 -8.93 -12.99
N LEU A 25 4.65 -9.76 -11.99
CA LEU A 25 3.60 -9.97 -11.00
C LEU A 25 3.27 -8.68 -10.27
N ASN A 26 4.29 -7.95 -9.84
CA ASN A 26 4.06 -6.68 -9.15
C ASN A 26 3.34 -5.68 -10.03
N GLN A 27 3.68 -5.65 -11.29
CA GLN A 27 3.06 -4.71 -12.21
C GLN A 27 1.60 -5.06 -12.47
N LEU A 28 1.29 -6.34 -12.65
CA LEU A 28 -0.08 -6.77 -12.82
C LEU A 28 -0.91 -6.49 -11.57
N ALA A 29 -0.37 -6.80 -10.41
CA ALA A 29 -1.08 -6.56 -9.17
C ALA A 29 -1.31 -5.08 -8.96
N ARG A 30 -0.31 -4.24 -9.26
CA ARG A 30 -0.47 -2.80 -9.17
C ARG A 30 -1.59 -2.31 -10.08
N SER A 31 -1.61 -2.78 -11.31
CA SER A 31 -2.63 -2.36 -12.26
C SER A 31 -4.03 -2.72 -11.77
N LEU A 32 -4.19 -3.93 -11.27
CA LEU A 32 -5.49 -4.37 -10.78
C LEU A 32 -5.93 -3.57 -9.57
N LEU A 33 -5.01 -3.31 -8.66
CA LEU A 33 -5.33 -2.53 -7.48
C LEU A 33 -5.70 -1.09 -7.84
N GLU A 34 -4.94 -0.49 -8.73
CA GLU A 34 -5.20 0.89 -9.11
C GLU A 34 -6.49 1.04 -9.89
N GLN A 35 -6.87 0.04 -10.66
CA GLN A 35 -8.13 0.07 -11.38
C GLN A 35 -9.33 -0.11 -10.48
N ASN A 36 -9.19 -0.93 -9.44
CA ASN A 36 -10.33 -1.28 -8.60
C ASN A 36 -10.40 -0.48 -7.30
N PHE A 37 -9.30 0.11 -6.88
CA PHE A 37 -9.24 0.85 -5.61
C PHE A 37 -8.63 2.23 -5.85
N SER A 38 -9.11 2.90 -6.88
CA SER A 38 -8.58 4.23 -7.22
C SER A 38 -9.11 5.31 -6.29
N LYS A 39 -10.23 5.05 -5.63
CA LYS A 39 -10.83 6.00 -4.70
C LYS A 39 -11.34 5.23 -3.50
N VAL A 40 -10.56 5.23 -2.45
CA VAL A 40 -10.97 4.55 -1.23
C VAL A 40 -11.05 5.56 -0.10
N VAL A 41 -11.90 5.27 0.86
CA VAL A 41 -12.06 6.07 2.07
C VAL A 41 -11.86 5.12 3.23
N VAL A 42 -10.86 5.38 4.04
CA VAL A 42 -10.45 4.45 5.08
C VAL A 42 -10.35 5.16 6.41
N GLU A 43 -10.94 4.60 7.43
CA GLU A 43 -10.81 5.12 8.79
C GLU A 43 -9.75 4.36 9.54
N GLY A 44 -9.02 5.04 10.38
CA GLY A 44 -8.08 4.38 11.24
C GLY A 44 -7.35 5.36 12.12
N GLU A 45 -6.41 4.82 12.86
CA GLU A 45 -5.61 5.61 13.80
C GLU A 45 -4.20 5.73 13.26
N ILE A 46 -3.64 6.93 13.32
CA ILE A 46 -2.29 7.18 12.85
C ILE A 46 -1.29 6.53 13.79
N SER A 47 -0.29 5.89 13.18
CA SER A 47 0.83 5.31 13.89
C SER A 47 2.07 5.48 13.04
N ASN A 48 3.23 5.52 13.68
CA ASN A 48 4.53 5.62 12.98
C ASN A 48 4.59 6.80 12.00
N PHE A 49 4.08 7.93 12.42
CA PHE A 49 4.11 9.11 11.58
C PHE A 49 5.55 9.60 11.41
N ALA A 50 5.92 9.91 10.18
CA ALA A 50 7.24 10.45 9.87
C ALA A 50 7.13 11.48 8.76
N MET A 51 7.92 12.54 8.88
CA MET A 51 7.98 13.57 7.86
C MET A 51 9.45 13.90 7.60
N PRO A 52 10.08 13.20 6.67
CA PRO A 52 11.47 13.50 6.32
C PRO A 52 11.58 14.90 5.70
N SER A 53 12.83 15.29 5.42
CA SER A 53 13.10 16.63 4.93
C SER A 53 12.41 16.93 3.60
N SER A 54 12.01 15.90 2.87
CA SER A 54 11.26 16.10 1.64
C SER A 54 9.90 16.74 1.87
N GLY A 55 9.40 16.67 3.09
CA GLY A 55 8.07 17.17 3.41
C GLY A 55 6.96 16.18 3.15
N HIS A 56 7.26 15.02 2.59
CA HIS A 56 6.25 13.99 2.42
C HIS A 56 5.89 13.38 3.77
N TRP A 57 4.65 12.97 3.93
CA TRP A 57 4.21 12.30 5.14
C TRP A 57 4.15 10.80 4.90
N TYR A 58 4.64 10.06 5.85
CA TYR A 58 4.54 8.60 5.84
C TYR A 58 3.95 8.18 7.18
N LEU A 59 2.99 7.29 7.13
CA LEU A 59 2.36 6.85 8.36
C LEU A 59 1.78 5.45 8.15
N THR A 60 1.41 4.84 9.25
CA THR A 60 0.65 3.60 9.24
C THR A 60 -0.74 3.96 9.72
N LEU A 61 -1.75 3.50 9.02
CA LEU A 61 -3.12 3.64 9.44
C LEU A 61 -3.56 2.27 9.95
N LYS A 62 -4.08 2.22 11.16
CA LYS A 62 -4.36 0.93 11.78
C LYS A 62 -5.71 0.91 12.46
N ASP A 63 -6.25 -0.28 12.62
CA ASP A 63 -7.37 -0.54 13.51
C ASP A 63 -7.00 -1.71 14.42
N SER A 64 -7.96 -2.32 15.08
CA SER A 64 -7.66 -3.38 16.03
C SER A 64 -7.20 -4.66 15.38
N LYS A 65 -7.35 -4.80 14.05
CA LYS A 65 -7.07 -6.06 13.38
C LYS A 65 -6.03 -5.96 12.27
N ALA A 66 -5.78 -4.77 11.75
CA ALA A 66 -4.95 -4.65 10.56
C ALA A 66 -4.31 -3.28 10.51
N HIS A 67 -3.34 -3.16 9.63
CA HIS A 67 -2.71 -1.88 9.39
C HIS A 67 -2.29 -1.79 7.93
N ILE A 68 -2.15 -0.56 7.44
CA ILE A 68 -1.73 -0.32 6.08
C ILE A 68 -0.81 0.89 6.07
N ARG A 69 0.23 0.82 5.23
CA ARG A 69 1.16 1.93 5.10
C ARG A 69 0.58 2.97 4.16
N CYS A 70 0.77 4.22 4.52
CA CYS A 70 0.25 5.33 3.75
C CYS A 70 1.34 6.34 3.46
N ALA A 71 1.21 7.01 2.33
CA ALA A 71 2.08 8.12 1.99
C ALA A 71 1.21 9.27 1.50
N MET A 72 1.53 10.48 1.93
CA MET A 72 0.86 11.66 1.43
C MET A 72 1.92 12.66 1.04
N PHE A 73 2.02 12.90 -0.25
CA PHE A 73 3.11 13.69 -0.79
C PHE A 73 2.94 15.17 -0.45
N TRP A 74 4.06 15.85 -0.40
CA TRP A 74 4.11 17.26 -0.02
C TRP A 74 3.08 18.11 -0.78
N SER A 75 2.93 17.86 -2.06
CA SER A 75 2.02 18.67 -2.86
C SER A 75 0.57 18.56 -2.39
N ARG A 76 0.23 17.50 -1.69
CA ARG A 76 -1.11 17.29 -1.17
C ARG A 76 -1.23 17.60 0.29
N ASN A 77 -0.22 17.27 1.09
CA ASN A 77 -0.37 17.39 2.53
C ASN A 77 -0.32 18.84 3.00
N ARG A 78 0.20 19.73 2.19
CA ARG A 78 0.29 21.14 2.59
C ARG A 78 -1.07 21.82 2.71
N SER A 79 -2.13 21.19 2.21
CA SER A 79 -3.47 21.74 2.36
C SER A 79 -4.21 21.15 3.55
N VAL A 80 -3.60 20.21 4.25
CA VAL A 80 -4.21 19.62 5.44
C VAL A 80 -4.12 20.62 6.58
N ARG A 81 -5.21 20.78 7.31
CA ARG A 81 -5.31 21.84 8.31
C ARG A 81 -5.09 21.40 9.74
N PHE A 82 -4.81 20.13 9.95
CA PHE A 82 -4.53 19.67 11.29
C PHE A 82 -3.12 19.12 11.34
N GLN A 83 -2.59 19.00 12.54
CA GLN A 83 -1.25 18.48 12.75
C GLN A 83 -1.34 16.98 12.96
N PRO A 84 -0.81 16.17 12.05
CA PRO A 84 -0.86 14.73 12.25
C PRO A 84 0.00 14.32 13.42
N LYS A 85 -0.48 13.36 14.16
CA LYS A 85 0.31 12.77 15.24
C LYS A 85 -0.20 11.38 15.53
N ASN A 86 0.69 10.58 16.12
CA ASN A 86 0.34 9.20 16.47
C ASN A 86 -0.81 9.21 17.46
N GLY A 87 -1.72 8.28 17.26
CA GLY A 87 -2.89 8.16 18.12
C GLY A 87 -4.11 8.91 17.63
N LEU A 88 -3.96 9.73 16.60
CA LEU A 88 -5.08 10.51 16.08
C LEU A 88 -5.94 9.65 15.17
N ALA A 89 -7.24 9.66 15.39
CA ALA A 89 -8.17 8.95 14.51
C ALA A 89 -8.51 9.83 13.32
N ILE A 90 -8.38 9.28 12.12
CA ILE A 90 -8.63 10.04 10.90
C ILE A 90 -9.40 9.22 9.89
N THR A 91 -9.93 9.93 8.91
CA THR A 91 -10.46 9.33 7.70
C THR A 91 -9.56 9.75 6.56
N ALA A 92 -9.06 8.77 5.82
CA ALA A 92 -8.13 9.02 4.74
C ALA A 92 -8.79 8.72 3.40
N TYR A 93 -8.55 9.60 2.44
CA TYR A 93 -9.05 9.43 1.08
C TYR A 93 -7.86 9.21 0.17
N GLY A 94 -7.88 8.18 -0.63
CA GLY A 94 -6.75 7.92 -1.48
C GLY A 94 -6.96 6.77 -2.42
N LYS A 95 -5.86 6.24 -2.92
CA LYS A 95 -5.90 5.07 -3.78
C LYS A 95 -4.95 4.02 -3.24
N LEU A 96 -5.25 2.78 -3.55
CA LEU A 96 -4.44 1.66 -3.15
C LEU A 96 -3.51 1.29 -4.30
N SER A 97 -2.26 1.04 -3.97
CA SER A 97 -1.28 0.66 -4.97
C SER A 97 -0.17 -0.14 -4.31
N ILE A 98 0.62 -0.79 -5.12
CA ILE A 98 1.84 -1.43 -4.66
C ILE A 98 3.00 -0.55 -5.03
N TYR A 99 3.75 -0.14 -4.02
CA TYR A 99 4.97 0.60 -4.27
C TYR A 99 6.08 -0.40 -4.38
N GLY A 100 6.52 -0.61 -5.59
CA GLY A 100 7.62 -1.48 -5.79
C GLY A 100 8.88 -0.80 -5.37
N SER A 101 9.79 -1.58 -4.87
CA SER A 101 11.12 -1.07 -4.70
C SER A 101 11.70 -0.86 -6.09
N ARG A 102 12.52 0.03 -6.18
CA ARG A 102 13.13 0.29 -7.45
C ARG A 102 14.36 -0.44 -7.66
#